data_28f0ea49c10317186fabb9e94d0f7c33
#
_entry.id   28f0ea49c10317186fabb9e94d0f7c33
#
_cell.length_a   1.000
_cell.length_b   1.000
_cell.length_c   1.000
_cell.angle_alpha   90.00
_cell.angle_beta   90.00
_cell.angle_gamma   90.00
#
_symmetry.space_group_name_H-M   'P 1'
#
loop_
_entity.id
_entity.type
_entity.pdbx_description
1 polymer ?
#
loop_
_entity_poly.entity_id
_entity_poly.type
_entity_poly.pdbx_seq_one_letter_code
_entity_poly.pdbx_strand_id
1 'polypeptide(L)'
;PQVGPDGVLRSQARLRFIRVLGRGQRCPILLCPTHPYTLAIVKVIHEDGLEHVGGPNHLLNEVTMTYHVPKGRTLVKRVLRDCLQCRYSKAKVKPATEAPLPYFRVPTEESSTFQFTGVDVAGPFTVSRGRTTEKRWILLFVCLQTTGIHLESIEGLSAESFLMGFKRFTSRRGTPETIISDNGTNFQKAAAVFEQLLSESKQCLESSMPRIKWQFNAPLSPHCGGIWERSVQTVKNALLSVIPSTLTENKRPLLTSEEFLTVLTVTEGVVNTKPLAYVSNDAGDPTALTPAHFLGGSSFDDFCEVPSNRGGKGAQTSLSA
;
A
#
# COMPACT_ATOMS: atom_id res chain seq x y z
N PRO A 1 14.74 36.30 36.75
CA PRO A 1 15.65 36.99 35.82
C PRO A 1 16.70 37.78 36.57
N GLN A 2 17.94 37.80 36.08
CA GLN A 2 19.05 38.53 36.66
C GLN A 2 19.80 39.24 35.52
N VAL A 3 20.27 40.46 35.75
CA VAL A 3 21.13 41.18 34.81
C VAL A 3 22.52 40.63 34.95
N GLY A 4 23.11 40.17 33.86
CA GLY A 4 24.46 39.68 33.80
C GLY A 4 25.50 40.83 33.81
N PRO A 5 26.78 40.53 33.97
CA PRO A 5 27.86 41.56 33.94
C PRO A 5 27.95 42.24 32.56
N ASP A 6 27.36 41.65 31.53
CA ASP A 6 27.25 42.14 30.18
C ASP A 6 25.99 43.03 29.95
N GLY A 7 25.27 43.38 31.01
CA GLY A 7 24.03 44.17 30.96
C GLY A 7 22.81 43.42 30.39
N VAL A 8 22.98 42.12 30.06
CA VAL A 8 21.92 41.32 29.43
C VAL A 8 21.07 40.63 30.49
N LEU A 9 19.75 40.72 30.30
CA LEU A 9 18.80 40.05 31.16
C LEU A 9 18.76 38.54 30.86
N ARG A 10 19.00 37.73 31.90
CA ARG A 10 19.08 36.26 31.78
C ARG A 10 18.10 35.56 32.71
N SER A 11 17.61 34.43 32.28
CA SER A 11 16.80 33.56 33.10
C SER A 11 17.70 32.66 33.96
N GLN A 12 17.37 32.52 35.24
CA GLN A 12 18.06 31.55 36.09
C GLN A 12 17.40 30.17 35.90
N ALA A 13 18.11 29.28 35.24
CA ALA A 13 17.69 27.90 35.11
C ALA A 13 18.03 27.08 36.38
N ARG A 14 17.26 26.05 36.67
CA ARG A 14 17.57 25.08 37.74
C ARG A 14 18.89 24.36 37.54
N LEU A 15 19.40 24.37 36.30
CA LEU A 15 20.62 23.68 35.85
C LEU A 15 21.89 24.53 35.95
N ARG A 16 21.85 25.70 36.64
CA ARG A 16 22.97 26.67 36.74
C ARG A 16 24.27 26.06 37.25
N PHE A 17 24.22 25.00 38.05
CA PHE A 17 25.38 24.36 38.66
C PHE A 17 25.96 23.23 37.83
N ILE A 18 25.31 22.82 36.74
CA ILE A 18 25.76 21.72 35.88
C ILE A 18 26.90 22.25 34.97
N ARG A 19 28.15 21.90 35.29
CA ARG A 19 29.34 22.42 34.60
C ARG A 19 29.49 21.94 33.16
N VAL A 20 28.87 20.79 32.81
CA VAL A 20 28.92 20.20 31.46
C VAL A 20 28.11 21.02 30.44
N LEU A 21 27.09 21.77 30.89
CA LEU A 21 26.30 22.61 30.03
C LEU A 21 26.97 23.94 29.70
N GLY A 22 26.80 24.42 28.46
CA GLY A 22 27.27 25.73 28.03
C GLY A 22 26.59 26.89 28.80
N ARG A 23 27.23 28.08 28.80
CA ARG A 23 26.70 29.26 29.50
C ARG A 23 25.24 29.61 29.03
N GLY A 24 24.96 29.48 27.73
CA GLY A 24 23.63 29.73 27.18
C GLY A 24 22.56 28.84 27.78
N GLN A 25 22.84 27.57 27.95
CA GLN A 25 21.91 26.59 28.52
C GLN A 25 21.70 26.77 30.02
N ARG A 26 22.77 27.19 30.75
CA ARG A 26 22.71 27.43 32.21
C ARG A 26 22.00 28.71 32.55
N CYS A 27 22.26 29.78 31.79
CA CYS A 27 21.69 31.12 32.02
C CYS A 27 21.26 31.71 30.67
N PRO A 28 20.18 31.20 30.06
CA PRO A 28 19.74 31.66 28.75
C PRO A 28 19.29 33.12 28.77
N ILE A 29 19.52 33.84 27.70
CA ILE A 29 19.09 35.21 27.51
C ILE A 29 17.57 35.26 27.50
N LEU A 30 16.98 36.09 28.34
CA LEU A 30 15.52 36.26 28.39
C LEU A 30 15.09 37.22 27.28
N LEU A 31 14.24 36.75 26.38
CA LEU A 31 13.69 37.52 25.26
C LEU A 31 12.16 37.73 25.46
N CYS A 32 11.71 38.92 25.10
CA CYS A 32 10.29 39.24 25.07
C CYS A 32 9.61 38.55 23.86
N PRO A 33 8.58 37.72 24.06
CA PRO A 33 7.97 36.96 22.96
C PRO A 33 7.25 37.80 21.90
N THR A 34 6.88 39.05 22.23
CA THR A 34 6.19 39.94 21.30
C THR A 34 7.12 40.89 20.56
N HIS A 35 8.40 40.95 20.94
CA HIS A 35 9.34 41.86 20.33
C HIS A 35 9.74 41.40 18.94
N PRO A 36 9.79 42.31 17.92
CA PRO A 36 10.16 41.95 16.56
C PRO A 36 11.54 41.27 16.44
N TYR A 37 12.50 41.69 17.26
CA TYR A 37 13.83 41.12 17.30
C TYR A 37 13.83 39.64 17.70
N THR A 38 12.97 39.25 18.65
CA THR A 38 12.81 37.85 19.05
C THR A 38 12.29 37.00 17.89
N LEU A 39 11.34 37.55 17.14
CA LEU A 39 10.82 36.90 15.94
C LEU A 39 11.92 36.72 14.88
N ALA A 40 12.76 37.75 14.67
CA ALA A 40 13.86 37.71 13.71
C ALA A 40 14.91 36.64 14.10
N ILE A 41 15.31 36.56 15.38
CA ILE A 41 16.22 35.53 15.88
C ILE A 41 15.69 34.12 15.58
N VAL A 42 14.42 33.87 15.91
CA VAL A 42 13.82 32.53 15.71
C VAL A 42 13.71 32.20 14.21
N LYS A 43 13.49 33.22 13.35
CA LYS A 43 13.51 33.04 11.90
C LYS A 43 14.91 32.67 11.39
N VAL A 44 15.95 33.39 11.81
CA VAL A 44 17.34 33.10 11.41
C VAL A 44 17.74 31.69 11.84
N ILE A 45 17.41 31.27 13.06
CA ILE A 45 17.68 29.89 13.52
C ILE A 45 16.92 28.87 12.66
N HIS A 46 15.70 29.18 12.21
CA HIS A 46 14.93 28.30 11.36
C HIS A 46 15.45 28.24 9.91
N GLU A 47 15.82 29.38 9.36
CA GLU A 47 16.20 29.53 7.96
C GLU A 47 17.66 29.14 7.74
N ASP A 48 18.58 29.74 8.49
CA ASP A 48 20.03 29.58 8.32
C ASP A 48 20.59 28.46 9.22
N GLY A 49 20.05 28.30 10.44
CA GLY A 49 20.56 27.33 11.39
C GLY A 49 20.06 25.91 11.14
N LEU A 50 18.80 25.78 10.80
CA LEU A 50 18.13 24.48 10.56
C LEU A 50 17.79 24.24 9.09
N GLU A 51 18.07 25.16 8.18
CA GLU A 51 17.80 25.03 6.75
C GLU A 51 16.37 24.54 6.46
N HIS A 52 15.39 25.05 7.22
CA HIS A 52 13.98 24.63 7.20
C HIS A 52 13.71 23.18 7.62
N VAL A 53 14.70 22.43 8.10
CA VAL A 53 14.57 21.04 8.54
C VAL A 53 14.01 20.96 9.96
N GLY A 54 13.19 19.97 10.22
CA GLY A 54 12.68 19.68 11.55
C GLY A 54 11.30 20.31 11.85
N GLY A 55 10.75 19.89 12.99
CA GLY A 55 9.44 20.31 13.47
C GLY A 55 9.52 21.35 14.59
N PRO A 56 8.35 21.72 15.17
CA PRO A 56 8.29 22.72 16.25
C PRO A 56 9.16 22.39 17.46
N ASN A 57 9.31 21.11 17.78
CA ASN A 57 10.11 20.69 18.92
C ASN A 57 11.62 20.86 18.64
N HIS A 58 12.07 20.60 17.43
CA HIS A 58 13.47 20.76 17.04
C HIS A 58 13.86 22.25 17.07
N LEU A 59 13.10 23.11 16.39
CA LEU A 59 13.34 24.55 16.42
C LEU A 59 13.28 25.13 17.85
N LEU A 60 12.33 24.67 18.66
CA LEU A 60 12.26 25.11 20.06
C LEU A 60 13.49 24.69 20.84
N ASN A 61 14.00 23.49 20.64
CA ASN A 61 15.22 23.00 21.28
C ASN A 61 16.42 23.89 20.92
N GLU A 62 16.63 24.20 19.63
CA GLU A 62 17.72 25.07 19.19
C GLU A 62 17.61 26.48 19.79
N VAL A 63 16.43 27.06 19.81
CA VAL A 63 16.17 28.35 20.47
C VAL A 63 16.55 28.29 21.95
N THR A 64 16.17 27.22 22.66
CA THR A 64 16.41 27.09 24.10
C THR A 64 17.86 26.84 24.49
N MET A 65 18.73 26.48 23.55
CA MET A 65 20.16 26.37 23.77
C MET A 65 20.80 27.71 24.20
N THR A 66 20.25 28.83 23.73
CA THR A 66 20.82 30.16 23.99
C THR A 66 19.81 31.13 24.61
N TYR A 67 18.54 31.01 24.27
CA TYR A 67 17.49 31.96 24.61
C TYR A 67 16.36 31.32 25.42
N HIS A 68 15.83 32.06 26.37
CA HIS A 68 14.58 31.72 27.04
C HIS A 68 13.48 32.66 26.57
N VAL A 69 12.51 32.10 25.83
CA VAL A 69 11.34 32.87 25.35
C VAL A 69 10.09 32.36 26.08
N PRO A 70 9.46 33.17 26.95
CA PRO A 70 8.20 32.80 27.54
C PRO A 70 7.16 32.46 26.46
N LYS A 71 6.45 31.33 26.61
CA LYS A 71 5.55 30.79 25.57
C LYS A 71 6.22 30.55 24.21
N GLY A 72 7.54 30.23 24.17
CA GLY A 72 8.34 30.06 22.98
C GLY A 72 7.75 29.08 21.97
N ARG A 73 7.04 28.03 22.44
CA ARG A 73 6.36 27.07 21.55
C ARG A 73 5.32 27.71 20.64
N THR A 74 4.61 28.71 21.14
CA THR A 74 3.61 29.46 20.34
C THR A 74 4.30 30.29 19.27
N LEU A 75 5.41 30.96 19.61
CA LEU A 75 6.21 31.73 18.68
C LEU A 75 6.81 30.85 17.58
N VAL A 76 7.42 29.73 17.96
CA VAL A 76 7.98 28.73 17.01
C VAL A 76 6.91 28.22 16.04
N LYS A 77 5.74 27.84 16.54
CA LYS A 77 4.63 27.41 15.68
C LYS A 77 4.18 28.52 14.71
N ARG A 78 4.21 29.79 15.14
CA ARG A 78 3.90 30.92 14.28
C ARG A 78 4.95 31.08 13.18
N VAL A 79 6.25 31.04 13.51
CA VAL A 79 7.33 31.13 12.51
C VAL A 79 7.22 30.03 11.47
N LEU A 80 7.04 28.78 11.88
CA LEU A 80 6.90 27.65 10.95
C LEU A 80 5.66 27.74 10.07
N ARG A 81 4.54 28.23 10.61
CA ARG A 81 3.30 28.42 9.85
C ARG A 81 3.45 29.52 8.80
N ASP A 82 4.16 30.60 9.15
CA ASP A 82 4.30 31.78 8.30
C ASP A 82 5.47 31.62 7.29
N CYS A 83 6.32 30.61 7.44
CA CYS A 83 7.41 30.28 6.50
C CYS A 83 6.86 29.73 5.19
N LEU A 84 7.14 30.41 4.07
CA LEU A 84 6.68 30.01 2.74
C LEU A 84 7.28 28.68 2.30
N GLN A 85 8.57 28.48 2.47
CA GLN A 85 9.27 27.25 2.08
C GLN A 85 8.70 26.03 2.82
N CYS A 86 8.49 26.13 4.14
CA CYS A 86 7.84 25.08 4.91
C CYS A 86 6.39 24.83 4.49
N ARG A 87 5.67 25.87 4.08
CA ARG A 87 4.30 25.74 3.56
C ARG A 87 4.28 25.02 2.22
N TYR A 88 5.18 25.35 1.30
CA TYR A 88 5.29 24.67 0.02
C TYR A 88 5.67 23.20 0.18
N SER A 89 6.69 22.91 0.99
CA SER A 89 7.15 21.53 1.20
C SER A 89 6.11 20.62 1.88
N LYS A 90 5.21 21.22 2.68
CA LYS A 90 4.12 20.51 3.38
C LYS A 90 2.76 20.64 2.68
N ALA A 91 2.71 21.36 1.56
CA ALA A 91 1.48 21.54 0.82
C ALA A 91 0.98 20.19 0.30
N LYS A 92 -0.21 19.81 0.74
CA LYS A 92 -0.91 18.68 0.14
C LYS A 92 -1.43 19.13 -1.22
N VAL A 93 -1.11 18.36 -2.24
CA VAL A 93 -1.71 18.53 -3.55
C VAL A 93 -3.23 18.43 -3.37
N LYS A 94 -3.98 19.45 -3.81
CA LYS A 94 -5.44 19.34 -3.82
C LYS A 94 -5.82 18.16 -4.71
N PRO A 95 -6.63 17.22 -4.22
CA PRO A 95 -7.12 16.15 -5.10
C PRO A 95 -7.82 16.82 -6.29
N ALA A 96 -7.52 16.35 -7.48
CA ALA A 96 -8.27 16.74 -8.66
C ALA A 96 -9.76 16.37 -8.44
N THR A 97 -10.65 17.17 -9.00
CA THR A 97 -12.08 16.82 -9.00
C THR A 97 -12.22 15.45 -9.65
N GLU A 98 -12.78 14.49 -8.92
CA GLU A 98 -12.96 13.14 -9.44
C GLU A 98 -13.89 13.18 -10.65
N ALA A 99 -13.43 12.60 -11.76
CA ALA A 99 -14.26 12.42 -12.94
C ALA A 99 -15.35 11.36 -12.64
N PRO A 100 -16.47 11.41 -13.36
CA PRO A 100 -17.49 10.35 -13.25
C PRO A 100 -16.87 8.98 -13.48
N LEU A 101 -17.34 7.98 -12.74
CA LEU A 101 -16.88 6.61 -12.93
C LEU A 101 -17.19 6.14 -14.36
N PRO A 102 -16.25 5.47 -15.04
CA PRO A 102 -16.52 4.86 -16.33
C PRO A 102 -17.65 3.84 -16.23
N TYR A 103 -18.43 3.67 -17.30
CA TYR A 103 -19.59 2.77 -17.33
C TYR A 103 -19.26 1.33 -16.92
N PHE A 104 -18.08 0.84 -17.27
CA PHE A 104 -17.64 -0.53 -16.95
C PHE A 104 -17.32 -0.74 -15.45
N ARG A 105 -17.36 0.34 -14.64
CA ARG A 105 -17.18 0.29 -13.19
C ARG A 105 -18.49 0.36 -12.41
N VAL A 106 -19.57 0.70 -13.07
CA VAL A 106 -20.89 0.83 -12.43
C VAL A 106 -21.66 -0.45 -12.68
N PRO A 107 -21.92 -1.27 -11.64
CA PRO A 107 -22.74 -2.48 -11.82
C PRO A 107 -24.17 -2.10 -12.17
N THR A 108 -24.78 -2.84 -13.06
CA THR A 108 -26.21 -2.81 -13.39
C THR A 108 -26.87 -4.12 -12.94
N GLU A 109 -28.19 -4.19 -12.94
CA GLU A 109 -28.94 -5.42 -12.56
C GLU A 109 -28.57 -6.62 -13.45
N GLU A 110 -28.18 -6.37 -14.70
CA GLU A 110 -27.79 -7.39 -15.66
C GLU A 110 -26.30 -7.72 -15.66
N SER A 111 -25.51 -7.04 -14.83
CA SER A 111 -24.07 -7.21 -14.82
C SER A 111 -23.67 -8.57 -14.26
N SER A 112 -22.88 -9.32 -14.99
CA SER A 112 -22.26 -10.56 -14.51
C SER A 112 -20.87 -10.29 -13.94
N THR A 113 -20.48 -11.08 -12.95
CA THR A 113 -19.12 -11.01 -12.38
C THR A 113 -18.08 -11.30 -13.46
N PHE A 114 -17.01 -10.49 -13.52
CA PHE A 114 -15.97 -10.54 -14.56
C PHE A 114 -16.44 -10.16 -15.98
N GLN A 115 -17.62 -9.59 -16.16
CA GLN A 115 -18.06 -9.05 -17.45
C GLN A 115 -17.05 -8.03 -18.00
N PHE A 116 -16.58 -7.13 -17.13
CA PHE A 116 -15.48 -6.19 -17.38
C PHE A 116 -14.28 -6.62 -16.53
N THR A 117 -13.22 -7.08 -17.19
CA THR A 117 -12.08 -7.71 -16.53
C THR A 117 -10.80 -6.94 -16.83
N GLY A 118 -10.14 -6.51 -15.77
CA GLY A 118 -8.74 -6.04 -15.85
C GLY A 118 -7.78 -7.21 -15.84
N VAL A 119 -6.73 -7.17 -16.66
CA VAL A 119 -5.69 -8.22 -16.72
C VAL A 119 -4.32 -7.61 -16.49
N ASP A 120 -3.53 -8.27 -15.63
CA ASP A 120 -2.12 -7.94 -15.41
C ASP A 120 -1.30 -9.22 -15.18
N VAL A 121 0.02 -9.09 -15.24
CA VAL A 121 0.96 -10.20 -15.01
C VAL A 121 1.97 -9.84 -13.96
N ALA A 122 2.18 -10.73 -13.01
CA ALA A 122 3.20 -10.59 -11.98
C ALA A 122 4.24 -11.72 -12.07
N GLY A 123 5.49 -11.41 -11.77
CA GLY A 123 6.58 -12.38 -11.75
C GLY A 123 7.87 -11.86 -12.40
N PRO A 124 8.85 -12.72 -12.67
CA PRO A 124 8.82 -14.17 -12.46
C PRO A 124 9.02 -14.58 -11.00
N PHE A 125 8.33 -15.64 -10.60
CA PHE A 125 8.57 -16.35 -9.34
C PHE A 125 9.37 -17.61 -9.60
N THR A 126 10.34 -17.91 -8.75
CA THR A 126 11.15 -19.11 -8.89
C THR A 126 10.59 -20.22 -8.02
N VAL A 127 10.24 -21.36 -8.62
CA VAL A 127 9.72 -22.53 -7.93
C VAL A 127 10.66 -23.72 -8.12
N SER A 128 10.56 -24.71 -7.22
CA SER A 128 11.33 -25.95 -7.30
C SER A 128 10.65 -26.98 -8.19
N ARG A 129 11.43 -27.63 -9.04
CA ARG A 129 11.01 -28.80 -9.81
C ARG A 129 12.02 -29.94 -9.60
N GLY A 130 11.81 -30.69 -8.53
CA GLY A 130 12.77 -31.72 -8.11
C GLY A 130 14.14 -31.12 -7.76
N ARG A 131 15.18 -31.41 -8.56
CA ARG A 131 16.55 -30.88 -8.36
C ARG A 131 16.82 -29.58 -9.10
N THR A 132 15.91 -29.14 -9.96
CA THR A 132 16.02 -27.93 -10.80
C THR A 132 15.06 -26.86 -10.33
N THR A 133 15.19 -25.67 -10.88
CA THR A 133 14.29 -24.54 -10.62
C THR A 133 13.65 -24.11 -11.91
N GLU A 134 12.40 -23.68 -11.84
CA GLU A 134 11.69 -23.10 -13.00
C GLU A 134 11.06 -21.75 -12.63
N LYS A 135 10.82 -20.94 -13.65
CA LYS A 135 10.15 -19.65 -13.47
C LYS A 135 8.65 -19.82 -13.69
N ARG A 136 7.85 -19.19 -12.84
CA ARG A 136 6.41 -19.10 -12.96
C ARG A 136 5.98 -17.64 -12.97
N TRP A 137 4.92 -17.35 -13.68
CA TRP A 137 4.25 -16.04 -13.68
C TRP A 137 2.82 -16.21 -13.21
N ILE A 138 2.25 -15.14 -12.71
CA ILE A 138 0.88 -15.10 -12.25
C ILE A 138 0.09 -14.19 -13.19
N LEU A 139 -0.94 -14.72 -13.81
CA LEU A 139 -1.98 -13.93 -14.44
C LEU A 139 -2.96 -13.50 -13.35
N LEU A 140 -3.20 -12.20 -13.26
CA LEU A 140 -4.17 -11.60 -12.38
C LEU A 140 -5.35 -11.10 -13.22
N PHE A 141 -6.53 -11.61 -12.93
CA PHE A 141 -7.80 -11.13 -13.47
C PHE A 141 -8.54 -10.39 -12.36
N VAL A 142 -8.98 -9.16 -12.63
CA VAL A 142 -9.71 -8.31 -11.67
C VAL A 142 -11.06 -7.96 -12.26
N CYS A 143 -12.14 -8.30 -11.57
CA CYS A 143 -13.47 -7.80 -11.90
C CYS A 143 -13.52 -6.29 -11.61
N LEU A 144 -13.77 -5.47 -12.63
CA LEU A 144 -13.75 -4.01 -12.48
C LEU A 144 -14.94 -3.45 -11.73
N GLN A 145 -15.99 -4.23 -11.56
CA GLN A 145 -17.21 -3.84 -10.84
C GLN A 145 -17.18 -4.26 -9.38
N THR A 146 -16.80 -5.52 -9.09
CA THR A 146 -16.81 -6.08 -7.73
C THR A 146 -15.45 -6.08 -7.05
N THR A 147 -14.38 -5.70 -7.77
CA THR A 147 -12.99 -5.84 -7.33
C THR A 147 -12.56 -7.27 -6.98
N GLY A 148 -13.38 -8.26 -7.33
CA GLY A 148 -13.05 -9.67 -7.20
C GLY A 148 -11.83 -10.02 -8.05
N ILE A 149 -10.97 -10.88 -7.53
CA ILE A 149 -9.78 -11.33 -8.22
C ILE A 149 -9.83 -12.82 -8.54
N HIS A 150 -9.11 -13.19 -9.61
CA HIS A 150 -8.82 -14.57 -9.96
C HIS A 150 -7.36 -14.69 -10.38
N LEU A 151 -6.65 -15.69 -9.85
CA LEU A 151 -5.23 -15.90 -10.02
C LEU A 151 -4.95 -17.19 -10.79
N GLU A 152 -4.12 -17.11 -11.83
CA GLU A 152 -3.66 -18.27 -12.59
C GLU A 152 -2.14 -18.32 -12.71
N SER A 153 -1.55 -19.48 -12.50
CA SER A 153 -0.13 -19.69 -12.75
C SER A 153 0.11 -20.07 -14.20
N ILE A 154 1.13 -19.43 -14.82
CA ILE A 154 1.59 -19.76 -16.18
C ILE A 154 3.11 -19.99 -16.18
N GLU A 155 3.57 -20.81 -17.14
CA GLU A 155 4.97 -21.23 -17.23
C GLU A 155 5.86 -20.20 -17.91
N GLY A 156 5.27 -19.35 -18.75
CA GLY A 156 6.01 -18.35 -19.52
C GLY A 156 5.13 -17.20 -19.98
N LEU A 157 5.76 -16.23 -20.63
CA LEU A 157 5.08 -15.07 -21.21
C LEU A 157 4.75 -15.29 -22.70
N SER A 158 4.54 -16.53 -23.15
CA SER A 158 4.10 -16.82 -24.51
C SER A 158 2.58 -16.67 -24.65
N ALA A 159 2.10 -16.39 -25.85
CA ALA A 159 0.68 -16.32 -26.17
C ALA A 159 -0.05 -17.63 -25.80
N GLU A 160 0.59 -18.76 -26.03
CA GLU A 160 0.04 -20.08 -25.66
C GLU A 160 -0.15 -20.23 -24.16
N SER A 161 0.87 -19.85 -23.35
CA SER A 161 0.79 -19.90 -21.89
C SER A 161 -0.30 -18.97 -21.36
N PHE A 162 -0.42 -17.77 -21.94
CA PHE A 162 -1.52 -16.85 -21.62
C PHE A 162 -2.89 -17.47 -21.95
N LEU A 163 -3.07 -18.01 -23.16
CA LEU A 163 -4.32 -18.62 -23.59
C LEU A 163 -4.74 -19.80 -22.70
N MET A 164 -3.78 -20.60 -22.24
CA MET A 164 -4.03 -21.69 -21.31
C MET A 164 -4.54 -21.16 -19.95
N GLY A 165 -3.90 -20.14 -19.40
CA GLY A 165 -4.36 -19.47 -18.18
C GLY A 165 -5.72 -18.80 -18.37
N PHE A 166 -5.91 -18.11 -19.48
CA PHE A 166 -7.18 -17.49 -19.85
C PHE A 166 -8.33 -18.52 -19.99
N LYS A 167 -8.06 -19.66 -20.58
CA LYS A 167 -9.02 -20.75 -20.70
C LYS A 167 -9.45 -21.31 -19.34
N ARG A 168 -8.50 -21.47 -18.40
CA ARG A 168 -8.81 -21.88 -17.03
C ARG A 168 -9.65 -20.83 -16.30
N PHE A 169 -9.32 -19.54 -16.48
CA PHE A 169 -10.12 -18.44 -15.97
C PHE A 169 -11.56 -18.46 -16.48
N THR A 170 -11.74 -18.48 -17.81
CA THR A 170 -13.09 -18.45 -18.43
C THR A 170 -13.92 -19.67 -18.08
N SER A 171 -13.30 -20.83 -17.92
CA SER A 171 -14.01 -22.06 -17.49
C SER A 171 -14.53 -22.01 -16.07
N ARG A 172 -13.94 -21.18 -15.18
CA ARG A 172 -14.35 -21.05 -13.77
C ARG A 172 -15.21 -19.82 -13.52
N ARG A 173 -14.97 -18.72 -14.23
CA ARG A 173 -15.56 -17.40 -13.96
C ARG A 173 -16.49 -16.89 -15.06
N GLY A 174 -16.53 -17.60 -16.19
CA GLY A 174 -17.28 -17.18 -17.37
C GLY A 174 -16.44 -16.34 -18.33
N THR A 175 -16.99 -16.08 -19.50
CA THR A 175 -16.29 -15.34 -20.56
C THR A 175 -16.55 -13.85 -20.41
N PRO A 176 -15.51 -13.02 -20.28
CA PRO A 176 -15.68 -11.57 -20.17
C PRO A 176 -16.19 -10.98 -21.49
N GLU A 177 -16.94 -9.90 -21.41
CA GLU A 177 -17.34 -9.10 -22.57
C GLU A 177 -16.18 -8.19 -22.99
N THR A 178 -15.52 -7.57 -22.01
CA THR A 178 -14.43 -6.63 -22.25
C THR A 178 -13.24 -6.95 -21.33
N ILE A 179 -12.06 -7.02 -21.94
CA ILE A 179 -10.80 -7.14 -21.22
C ILE A 179 -10.06 -5.81 -21.33
N ILE A 180 -9.56 -5.31 -20.20
CA ILE A 180 -8.78 -4.09 -20.12
C ILE A 180 -7.40 -4.44 -19.55
N SER A 181 -6.33 -4.04 -20.23
CA SER A 181 -4.97 -4.21 -19.77
C SER A 181 -4.23 -2.88 -19.70
N ASP A 182 -3.25 -2.78 -18.78
CA ASP A 182 -2.43 -1.61 -18.66
C ASP A 182 -1.27 -1.63 -19.67
N ASN A 183 -0.87 -0.42 -20.14
CA ASN A 183 0.33 -0.19 -20.94
C ASN A 183 1.55 0.14 -20.05
N GLY A 184 1.64 -0.41 -18.87
CA GLY A 184 2.56 -0.02 -17.80
C GLY A 184 4.03 0.14 -18.22
N THR A 185 4.55 1.34 -18.01
CA THR A 185 5.90 1.78 -18.36
C THR A 185 7.02 1.23 -17.44
N ASN A 186 6.68 0.54 -16.35
CA ASN A 186 7.63 0.13 -15.32
C ASN A 186 8.50 -1.09 -15.66
N PHE A 187 8.31 -1.69 -16.82
CA PHE A 187 9.05 -2.87 -17.26
C PHE A 187 9.63 -2.70 -18.67
N GLN A 188 10.52 -1.76 -18.88
CA GLN A 188 10.99 -1.38 -20.24
C GLN A 188 11.48 -2.54 -21.13
N LYS A 189 12.03 -3.61 -20.58
CA LYS A 189 12.41 -4.80 -21.37
C LYS A 189 11.35 -5.92 -21.32
N ALA A 190 10.63 -6.05 -20.20
CA ALA A 190 9.54 -7.00 -20.07
C ALA A 190 8.24 -6.48 -20.69
N ALA A 191 8.05 -5.16 -20.73
CA ALA A 191 6.90 -4.51 -21.33
C ALA A 191 6.81 -4.75 -22.85
N ALA A 192 7.90 -4.65 -23.57
CA ALA A 192 7.91 -4.92 -25.01
C ALA A 192 7.49 -6.38 -25.33
N VAL A 193 7.98 -7.34 -24.54
CA VAL A 193 7.59 -8.75 -24.67
C VAL A 193 6.14 -8.96 -24.27
N PHE A 194 5.67 -8.24 -23.26
CA PHE A 194 4.29 -8.32 -22.77
C PHE A 194 3.30 -7.65 -23.74
N GLU A 195 3.63 -6.50 -24.31
CA GLU A 195 2.82 -5.85 -25.35
C GLU A 195 2.70 -6.73 -26.60
N GLN A 196 3.80 -7.36 -27.01
CA GLN A 196 3.77 -8.32 -28.11
C GLN A 196 2.87 -9.52 -27.79
N LEU A 197 3.00 -10.10 -26.58
CA LEU A 197 2.18 -11.19 -26.10
C LEU A 197 0.69 -10.83 -26.11
N LEU A 198 0.33 -9.65 -25.59
CA LEU A 198 -1.04 -9.18 -25.58
C LEU A 198 -1.59 -8.95 -26.99
N SER A 199 -0.78 -8.40 -27.90
CA SER A 199 -1.20 -8.20 -29.29
C SER A 199 -1.41 -9.53 -30.02
N GLU A 200 -0.50 -10.50 -29.84
CA GLU A 200 -0.63 -11.85 -30.40
C GLU A 200 -1.85 -12.58 -29.80
N SER A 201 -2.02 -12.50 -28.48
CA SER A 201 -3.16 -13.11 -27.78
C SER A 201 -4.49 -12.47 -28.15
N LYS A 202 -4.51 -11.14 -28.39
CA LYS A 202 -5.71 -10.43 -28.85
C LYS A 202 -6.18 -10.97 -30.20
N GLN A 203 -5.27 -11.09 -31.17
CA GLN A 203 -5.62 -11.63 -32.49
C GLN A 203 -6.17 -13.05 -32.40
N CYS A 204 -5.56 -13.90 -31.56
CA CYS A 204 -6.01 -15.27 -31.37
C CYS A 204 -7.37 -15.35 -30.67
N LEU A 205 -7.61 -14.52 -29.67
CA LEU A 205 -8.88 -14.45 -28.92
C LEU A 205 -10.01 -13.89 -29.78
N GLU A 206 -9.77 -12.82 -30.53
CA GLU A 206 -10.78 -12.26 -31.45
C GLU A 206 -11.19 -13.23 -32.57
N SER A 207 -10.26 -14.08 -33.01
CA SER A 207 -10.53 -15.14 -33.99
C SER A 207 -11.35 -16.29 -33.38
N SER A 208 -11.05 -16.67 -32.14
CA SER A 208 -11.65 -17.83 -31.47
C SER A 208 -12.91 -17.50 -30.70
N MET A 209 -13.01 -16.24 -30.20
CA MET A 209 -14.12 -15.73 -29.39
C MET A 209 -14.47 -14.30 -29.81
N PRO A 210 -15.17 -14.10 -30.93
CA PRO A 210 -15.41 -12.77 -31.53
C PRO A 210 -16.25 -11.82 -30.65
N ARG A 211 -16.77 -12.28 -29.53
CA ARG A 211 -17.56 -11.47 -28.57
C ARG A 211 -16.70 -10.72 -27.57
N ILE A 212 -15.40 -11.03 -27.43
CA ILE A 212 -14.54 -10.39 -26.45
C ILE A 212 -13.90 -9.13 -27.05
N LYS A 213 -14.15 -7.99 -26.42
CA LYS A 213 -13.51 -6.73 -26.77
C LYS A 213 -12.24 -6.55 -25.93
N TRP A 214 -11.08 -6.38 -26.56
CA TRP A 214 -9.84 -6.07 -25.86
C TRP A 214 -9.51 -4.57 -25.97
N GLN A 215 -9.32 -3.92 -24.83
CA GLN A 215 -9.00 -2.50 -24.74
C GLN A 215 -7.67 -2.32 -24.00
N PHE A 216 -6.79 -1.50 -24.55
CA PHE A 216 -5.60 -1.06 -23.85
C PHE A 216 -5.86 0.31 -23.23
N ASN A 217 -5.37 0.53 -22.03
CA ASN A 217 -5.39 1.86 -21.44
C ASN A 217 -4.55 2.82 -22.28
N ALA A 218 -4.94 4.08 -22.29
CA ALA A 218 -4.11 5.10 -22.92
C ALA A 218 -2.75 5.17 -22.22
N PRO A 219 -1.65 5.29 -22.98
CA PRO A 219 -0.33 5.48 -22.40
C PRO A 219 -0.33 6.68 -21.44
N LEU A 220 0.40 6.59 -20.33
CA LEU A 220 0.51 7.64 -19.31
C LEU A 220 -0.81 8.03 -18.63
N SER A 221 -1.79 7.14 -18.57
CA SER A 221 -3.06 7.36 -17.88
C SER A 221 -3.20 6.49 -16.62
N PRO A 222 -2.35 6.66 -15.59
CA PRO A 222 -2.37 5.83 -14.38
C PRO A 222 -3.71 5.94 -13.61
N HIS A 223 -4.42 7.05 -13.75
CA HIS A 223 -5.74 7.24 -13.13
C HIS A 223 -6.82 6.30 -13.68
N CYS A 224 -6.66 5.78 -14.89
CA CYS A 224 -7.57 4.79 -15.47
C CYS A 224 -7.33 3.37 -14.92
N GLY A 225 -6.09 3.06 -14.49
CA GLY A 225 -5.65 1.75 -13.98
C GLY A 225 -5.73 1.54 -12.47
N GLY A 226 -6.11 2.55 -11.72
CA GLY A 226 -5.95 2.57 -10.26
C GLY A 226 -6.66 1.44 -9.47
N ILE A 227 -7.60 0.70 -10.07
CA ILE A 227 -8.25 -0.44 -9.43
C ILE A 227 -7.35 -1.67 -9.48
N TRP A 228 -6.94 -2.07 -10.68
CA TRP A 228 -6.12 -3.27 -10.81
C TRP A 228 -4.71 -3.04 -10.26
N GLU A 229 -4.15 -1.83 -10.35
CA GLU A 229 -2.89 -1.49 -9.67
C GLU A 229 -2.96 -1.74 -8.16
N ARG A 230 -4.04 -1.29 -7.49
CA ARG A 230 -4.27 -1.57 -6.08
C ARG A 230 -4.46 -3.06 -5.81
N SER A 231 -5.21 -3.75 -6.66
CA SER A 231 -5.44 -5.19 -6.55
C SER A 231 -4.14 -5.96 -6.74
N VAL A 232 -3.32 -5.62 -7.75
CA VAL A 232 -1.98 -6.16 -7.97
C VAL A 232 -1.09 -5.95 -6.76
N GLN A 233 -1.08 -4.73 -6.19
CA GLN A 233 -0.28 -4.46 -4.99
C GLN A 233 -0.78 -5.25 -3.78
N THR A 234 -2.09 -5.40 -3.62
CA THR A 234 -2.69 -6.21 -2.55
C THR A 234 -2.29 -7.68 -2.70
N VAL A 235 -2.38 -8.24 -3.89
CA VAL A 235 -1.96 -9.62 -4.19
C VAL A 235 -0.46 -9.80 -3.95
N LYS A 236 0.38 -8.90 -4.46
CA LYS A 236 1.84 -8.94 -4.23
C LYS A 236 2.17 -8.93 -2.74
N ASN A 237 1.53 -8.07 -1.97
CA ASN A 237 1.75 -8.00 -0.51
C ASN A 237 1.27 -9.28 0.19
N ALA A 238 0.12 -9.82 -0.19
CA ALA A 238 -0.39 -11.06 0.36
C ALA A 238 0.52 -12.26 0.01
N LEU A 239 0.98 -12.37 -1.22
CA LEU A 239 1.94 -13.39 -1.64
C LEU A 239 3.26 -13.27 -0.88
N LEU A 240 3.81 -12.06 -0.75
CA LEU A 240 5.04 -11.84 0.00
C LEU A 240 4.91 -12.16 1.49
N SER A 241 3.71 -12.04 2.07
CA SER A 241 3.48 -12.41 3.46
C SER A 241 3.36 -13.92 3.67
N VAL A 242 2.90 -14.65 2.67
CA VAL A 242 2.74 -16.11 2.70
C VAL A 242 4.02 -16.83 2.27
N ILE A 243 4.74 -16.30 1.30
CA ILE A 243 6.03 -16.83 0.86
C ILE A 243 7.09 -16.45 1.92
N PRO A 244 7.62 -17.41 2.70
CA PRO A 244 8.57 -17.09 3.77
C PRO A 244 9.78 -16.32 3.25
N SER A 245 10.20 -15.30 3.98
CA SER A 245 11.41 -14.51 3.71
C SER A 245 12.72 -15.32 3.81
N THR A 246 12.64 -16.55 4.27
CA THR A 246 13.76 -17.52 4.35
C THR A 246 14.32 -17.96 2.98
N LEU A 247 13.73 -17.49 1.87
CA LEU A 247 14.31 -17.69 0.53
C LEU A 247 15.70 -17.06 0.33
N THR A 248 16.14 -16.19 1.24
CA THR A 248 17.37 -15.42 1.06
C THR A 248 18.63 -16.14 1.58
N GLU A 249 18.53 -17.05 2.54
CA GLU A 249 19.73 -17.61 3.19
C GLU A 249 20.34 -18.83 2.49
N ASN A 250 19.58 -19.61 1.70
CA ASN A 250 20.07 -20.85 1.11
C ASN A 250 19.93 -21.01 -0.42
N LYS A 251 19.60 -19.97 -1.18
CA LYS A 251 19.51 -19.97 -2.65
C LYS A 251 18.65 -21.09 -3.28
N ARG A 252 17.83 -21.80 -2.50
CA ARG A 252 16.92 -22.83 -3.02
C ARG A 252 15.49 -22.33 -2.91
N PRO A 253 14.68 -22.44 -3.98
CA PRO A 253 13.26 -22.16 -3.89
C PRO A 253 12.65 -23.14 -2.87
N LEU A 254 11.89 -22.63 -1.92
CA LEU A 254 11.24 -23.43 -0.88
C LEU A 254 9.93 -24.05 -1.37
N LEU A 255 9.29 -23.43 -2.38
CA LEU A 255 8.00 -23.87 -2.88
C LEU A 255 8.15 -24.75 -4.12
N THR A 256 7.51 -25.89 -4.11
CA THR A 256 7.24 -26.69 -5.30
C THR A 256 6.16 -26.01 -6.15
N SER A 257 5.99 -26.46 -7.40
CA SER A 257 4.92 -25.96 -8.28
C SER A 257 3.53 -26.17 -7.67
N GLU A 258 3.31 -27.25 -6.96
CA GLU A 258 2.04 -27.57 -6.31
C GLU A 258 1.78 -26.67 -5.10
N GLU A 259 2.79 -26.49 -4.23
CA GLU A 259 2.71 -25.56 -3.11
C GLU A 259 2.47 -24.13 -3.59
N PHE A 260 3.12 -23.73 -4.69
CA PHE A 260 2.91 -22.42 -5.29
C PHE A 260 1.46 -22.23 -5.77
N LEU A 261 0.86 -23.22 -6.43
CA LEU A 261 -0.55 -23.19 -6.81
C LEU A 261 -1.47 -23.12 -5.60
N THR A 262 -1.16 -23.86 -4.56
CA THR A 262 -1.91 -23.82 -3.29
C THR A 262 -1.85 -22.43 -2.66
N VAL A 263 -0.66 -21.84 -2.59
CA VAL A 263 -0.47 -20.47 -2.08
C VAL A 263 -1.25 -19.46 -2.90
N LEU A 264 -1.27 -19.59 -4.24
CA LEU A 264 -2.07 -18.73 -5.10
C LEU A 264 -3.56 -18.84 -4.81
N THR A 265 -4.08 -20.05 -4.70
CA THR A 265 -5.51 -20.29 -4.42
C THR A 265 -5.91 -19.74 -3.05
N VAL A 266 -5.08 -19.96 -2.02
CA VAL A 266 -5.31 -19.40 -0.68
C VAL A 266 -5.27 -17.88 -0.72
N THR A 267 -4.29 -17.30 -1.41
CA THR A 267 -4.17 -15.85 -1.57
C THR A 267 -5.38 -15.24 -2.28
N GLU A 268 -5.87 -15.89 -3.34
CA GLU A 268 -7.10 -15.50 -4.04
C GLU A 268 -8.29 -15.47 -3.07
N GLY A 269 -8.46 -16.54 -2.29
CA GLY A 269 -9.51 -16.63 -1.27
C GLY A 269 -9.42 -15.48 -0.25
N VAL A 270 -8.26 -15.31 0.37
CA VAL A 270 -8.04 -14.26 1.39
C VAL A 270 -8.28 -12.85 0.84
N VAL A 271 -7.81 -12.55 -0.37
CA VAL A 271 -8.01 -11.20 -0.94
C VAL A 271 -9.49 -10.96 -1.28
N ASN A 272 -10.22 -11.99 -1.71
CA ASN A 272 -11.65 -11.88 -2.02
C ASN A 272 -12.54 -11.78 -0.78
N THR A 273 -12.05 -12.03 0.43
CA THR A 273 -12.81 -11.78 1.68
C THR A 273 -12.69 -10.34 2.19
N LYS A 274 -11.90 -9.49 1.53
CA LYS A 274 -11.77 -8.09 1.92
C LYS A 274 -13.10 -7.35 1.80
N PRO A 275 -13.60 -6.69 2.88
CA PRO A 275 -14.85 -5.96 2.83
C PRO A 275 -14.87 -4.84 1.78
N LEU A 276 -15.96 -4.75 1.02
CA LEU A 276 -16.26 -3.70 0.05
C LEU A 276 -16.97 -2.50 0.69
N ALA A 277 -17.67 -2.74 1.79
CA ALA A 277 -18.43 -1.76 2.52
C ALA A 277 -17.88 -1.59 3.95
N TYR A 278 -18.38 -0.59 4.65
CA TYR A 278 -18.05 -0.38 6.05
C TYR A 278 -18.45 -1.58 6.89
N VAL A 279 -17.56 -2.00 7.78
CA VAL A 279 -17.83 -3.07 8.75
C VAL A 279 -18.45 -2.42 9.99
N SER A 280 -19.69 -2.77 10.31
CA SER A 280 -20.35 -2.31 11.54
C SER A 280 -19.82 -3.06 12.75
N ASN A 281 -19.84 -2.39 13.91
CA ASN A 281 -19.55 -3.01 15.19
C ASN A 281 -20.81 -3.57 15.89
N ASP A 282 -21.98 -3.40 15.29
CA ASP A 282 -23.24 -3.94 15.82
C ASP A 282 -23.44 -5.39 15.38
N ALA A 283 -23.64 -6.27 16.33
CA ALA A 283 -23.86 -7.70 16.08
C ALA A 283 -25.19 -7.99 15.34
N GLY A 284 -26.11 -7.03 15.31
CA GLY A 284 -27.38 -7.11 14.59
C GLY A 284 -27.30 -6.72 13.12
N ASP A 285 -26.20 -6.11 12.68
CA ASP A 285 -26.04 -5.68 11.31
C ASP A 285 -25.64 -6.85 10.38
N PRO A 286 -26.07 -6.82 9.11
CA PRO A 286 -25.68 -7.84 8.16
C PRO A 286 -24.17 -7.86 7.94
N THR A 287 -23.64 -9.03 7.63
CA THR A 287 -22.21 -9.23 7.30
C THR A 287 -21.80 -8.31 6.17
N ALA A 288 -20.62 -7.70 6.30
CA ALA A 288 -20.09 -6.80 5.29
C ALA A 288 -19.92 -7.51 3.94
N LEU A 289 -20.39 -6.87 2.87
CA LEU A 289 -20.29 -7.39 1.53
C LEU A 289 -18.83 -7.50 1.08
N THR A 290 -18.45 -8.64 0.53
CA THR A 290 -17.12 -8.92 0.01
C THR A 290 -17.16 -9.36 -1.46
N PRO A 291 -16.04 -9.30 -2.20
CA PRO A 291 -15.98 -9.88 -3.54
C PRO A 291 -16.38 -11.34 -3.61
N ALA A 292 -16.07 -12.14 -2.58
CA ALA A 292 -16.41 -13.57 -2.52
C ALA A 292 -17.91 -13.83 -2.67
N HIS A 293 -18.76 -12.97 -2.13
CA HIS A 293 -20.22 -13.07 -2.26
C HIS A 293 -20.69 -13.05 -3.72
N PHE A 294 -19.96 -12.35 -4.60
CA PHE A 294 -20.26 -12.27 -6.03
C PHE A 294 -19.63 -13.39 -6.85
N LEU A 295 -18.65 -14.10 -6.27
CA LEU A 295 -17.94 -15.16 -6.99
C LEU A 295 -18.59 -16.53 -6.87
N GLY A 296 -19.76 -16.63 -6.21
CA GLY A 296 -20.50 -17.87 -6.01
C GLY A 296 -19.81 -18.83 -5.03
N GLY A 297 -18.88 -18.32 -4.23
CA GLY A 297 -18.25 -19.07 -3.13
C GLY A 297 -19.07 -18.91 -1.85
N SER A 298 -19.25 -20.00 -1.11
CA SER A 298 -19.60 -19.96 0.31
C SER A 298 -18.61 -19.07 1.05
N SER A 299 -19.05 -18.43 2.12
CA SER A 299 -18.21 -17.60 2.97
C SER A 299 -16.95 -18.38 3.37
N PHE A 300 -15.80 -17.72 3.36
CA PHE A 300 -14.49 -18.32 3.67
C PHE A 300 -14.43 -18.93 5.10
N ASP A 301 -15.44 -18.70 5.91
CA ASP A 301 -15.61 -19.26 7.25
C ASP A 301 -15.66 -20.80 7.25
N ASP A 302 -16.08 -21.41 6.13
CA ASP A 302 -16.13 -22.87 6.00
C ASP A 302 -14.75 -23.52 5.75
N PHE A 303 -13.71 -22.73 5.42
CA PHE A 303 -12.38 -23.22 5.08
C PHE A 303 -11.29 -22.93 6.13
N CYS A 304 -11.59 -22.17 7.18
CA CYS A 304 -10.66 -21.75 8.21
C CYS A 304 -10.75 -22.54 9.51
N GLU A 305 -11.13 -23.81 9.49
CA GLU A 305 -10.72 -24.71 10.55
C GLU A 305 -9.24 -25.10 10.34
N VAL A 306 -8.34 -24.18 10.66
CA VAL A 306 -6.96 -24.54 10.97
C VAL A 306 -7.03 -25.36 12.25
N PRO A 307 -6.70 -26.66 12.24
CA PRO A 307 -6.63 -27.41 13.47
C PRO A 307 -5.59 -26.72 14.36
N SER A 308 -6.06 -26.03 15.40
CA SER A 308 -5.22 -25.43 16.42
C SER A 308 -4.54 -26.55 17.19
N ASN A 309 -3.39 -26.99 16.70
CA ASN A 309 -2.49 -27.90 17.44
C ASN A 309 -1.79 -27.07 18.53
N ARG A 310 -2.58 -26.56 19.49
CA ARG A 310 -2.08 -26.16 20.79
C ARG A 310 -2.27 -27.36 21.73
N GLY A 311 -1.20 -28.16 21.83
CA GLY A 311 -1.06 -29.09 22.90
C GLY A 311 -1.26 -28.40 24.26
N GLY A 312 -2.43 -28.54 24.84
CA GLY A 312 -2.77 -28.20 26.19
C GLY A 312 -3.17 -29.50 26.89
N LYS A 313 -2.24 -30.05 27.67
CA LYS A 313 -2.49 -31.14 28.63
C LYS A 313 -3.55 -30.67 29.63
N GLY A 314 -4.50 -31.53 29.89
CA GLY A 314 -5.11 -31.69 31.20
C GLY A 314 -6.48 -31.06 31.38
N ALA A 315 -7.51 -31.90 31.39
CA ALA A 315 -8.27 -32.23 32.62
C ALA A 315 -9.46 -33.10 32.21
N GLN A 316 -9.37 -34.36 32.58
CA GLN A 316 -10.53 -35.23 32.82
C GLN A 316 -11.38 -34.60 33.90
N THR A 317 -12.66 -34.46 33.66
CA THR A 317 -13.67 -34.52 34.71
C THR A 317 -14.89 -35.23 34.15
N SER A 318 -15.01 -36.47 34.55
CA SER A 318 -16.23 -37.27 34.58
C SER A 318 -17.33 -36.55 35.34
N LEU A 319 -18.52 -36.53 34.78
CA LEU A 319 -19.75 -36.43 35.54
C LEU A 319 -20.83 -37.30 34.93
N SER A 320 -21.03 -38.41 35.57
CA SER A 320 -22.23 -39.21 35.55
C SER A 320 -23.35 -38.49 36.30
N ALA A 321 -24.50 -38.42 35.73
CA ALA A 321 -25.85 -38.70 36.23
C ALA A 321 -26.87 -38.16 35.27
#